data_ec4410364ae9a4a35dd88a6ef10471a9
#
_entry.id   ec4410364ae9a4a35dd88a6ef10471a9
#
_cell.length_a   1.000
_cell.length_b   1.000
_cell.length_c   1.000
_cell.angle_alpha   90.00
_cell.angle_beta   90.00
_cell.angle_gamma   90.00
#
_symmetry.space_group_name_H-M   'P 1'
#
loop_
_entity.id
_entity.type
_entity.pdbx_description
1 polymer ?
#
loop_
_entity_poly.entity_id
_entity_poly.type
_entity_poly.pdbx_seq_one_letter_code
_entity_poly.pdbx_strand_id
1 'polypeptide(L)'
;MPDFDSGGVRLHYVTAGPEDGPPIILVHGFCSDYQLNWVGTRWQEALTGAGRRVLGLDCRGHGESEKPHDPEAYDLATMAGDAVSLLDHLRLEQADYLGYSMGARIGLQLVVDQPERLRRAILGGIGDWRGTRRAELIARRLRGDEGVKDPAAEMFYQFAAARPVNDLEALACCILGQQRPELDEARLGSIQLPVAVMAGDKDPIARGAPDLARRIPGARYVSIEGRNHMNAVPARHFKAAALEFLAEA
;
A
#
# COMPACT_ATOMS: atom_id res chain seq x y z
N MET A 1 22.10 1.09 -0.68
CA MET A 1 20.89 0.32 -0.33
C MET A 1 20.52 -0.48 -1.57
N PRO A 2 19.96 -1.68 -1.43
CA PRO A 2 19.76 -2.56 -2.58
C PRO A 2 18.60 -2.11 -3.46
N ASP A 3 18.78 -2.28 -4.76
CA ASP A 3 17.78 -2.07 -5.80
C ASP A 3 17.59 -3.38 -6.58
N PHE A 4 16.45 -3.52 -7.26
CA PHE A 4 16.18 -4.61 -8.19
C PHE A 4 15.41 -4.10 -9.41
N ASP A 5 15.42 -4.87 -10.49
CA ASP A 5 14.64 -4.57 -11.70
C ASP A 5 13.26 -5.23 -11.62
N SER A 6 12.22 -4.47 -11.95
CA SER A 6 10.86 -4.97 -12.10
C SER A 6 10.28 -4.47 -13.42
N GLY A 7 10.40 -5.31 -14.44
CA GLY A 7 9.89 -4.98 -15.78
C GLY A 7 10.55 -3.76 -16.42
N GLY A 8 11.84 -3.57 -16.22
CA GLY A 8 12.61 -2.45 -16.74
C GLY A 8 12.58 -1.18 -15.88
N VAL A 9 11.94 -1.23 -14.71
CA VAL A 9 11.92 -0.14 -13.72
C VAL A 9 12.77 -0.52 -12.52
N ARG A 10 13.74 0.32 -12.15
CA ARG A 10 14.57 0.14 -10.96
C ARG A 10 13.79 0.48 -9.70
N LEU A 11 13.63 -0.50 -8.83
CA LEU A 11 12.91 -0.33 -7.57
C LEU A 11 13.87 -0.47 -6.38
N HIS A 12 13.67 0.41 -5.41
CA HIS A 12 14.39 0.42 -4.14
C HIS A 12 13.65 -0.40 -3.08
N TYR A 13 14.42 -1.20 -2.32
CA TYR A 13 13.87 -1.93 -1.19
C TYR A 13 14.79 -1.87 0.04
N VAL A 14 14.21 -2.18 1.19
CA VAL A 14 14.93 -2.28 2.48
C VAL A 14 14.63 -3.63 3.10
N THR A 15 15.64 -4.26 3.70
CA THR A 15 15.45 -5.44 4.55
C THR A 15 15.81 -5.10 5.99
N ALA A 16 15.02 -5.58 6.95
CA ALA A 16 15.29 -5.42 8.37
C ALA A 16 14.79 -6.63 9.18
N GLY A 17 15.38 -6.87 10.36
CA GLY A 17 15.05 -7.99 11.22
C GLY A 17 15.86 -9.26 10.88
N PRO A 18 15.55 -10.39 11.52
CA PRO A 18 16.27 -11.64 11.33
C PRO A 18 16.07 -12.20 9.92
N GLU A 19 17.15 -12.66 9.29
CA GLU A 19 17.13 -13.17 7.91
C GLU A 19 16.26 -14.43 7.75
N ASP A 20 16.22 -15.26 8.79
CA ASP A 20 15.44 -16.49 8.90
C ASP A 20 14.02 -16.26 9.45
N GLY A 21 13.68 -15.03 9.83
CA GLY A 21 12.35 -14.66 10.30
C GLY A 21 11.28 -14.76 9.20
N PRO A 22 10.01 -14.99 9.57
CA PRO A 22 8.90 -15.00 8.60
C PRO A 22 8.84 -13.68 7.82
N PRO A 23 8.97 -13.71 6.47
CA PRO A 23 9.03 -12.50 5.67
C PRO A 23 7.68 -11.78 5.61
N ILE A 24 7.71 -10.45 5.63
CA ILE A 24 6.56 -9.58 5.43
C ILE A 24 6.92 -8.42 4.50
N ILE A 25 6.15 -8.25 3.41
CA ILE A 25 6.28 -7.12 2.50
C ILE A 25 5.49 -5.94 3.07
N LEU A 26 6.12 -4.76 3.11
CA LEU A 26 5.49 -3.50 3.51
C LEU A 26 5.38 -2.56 2.30
N VAL A 27 4.15 -2.17 1.96
CA VAL A 27 3.86 -1.27 0.83
C VAL A 27 3.12 -0.02 1.33
N HIS A 28 3.74 1.14 1.12
CA HIS A 28 3.32 2.43 1.66
C HIS A 28 2.14 3.07 0.91
N GLY A 29 1.60 4.16 1.46
CA GLY A 29 0.54 4.96 0.86
C GLY A 29 1.05 5.94 -0.21
N PHE A 30 0.11 6.49 -0.99
CA PHE A 30 0.39 7.50 -2.02
C PHE A 30 1.09 8.73 -1.45
N CYS A 31 2.04 9.30 -2.19
CA CYS A 31 2.92 10.41 -1.82
C CYS A 31 3.83 10.15 -0.60
N SER A 32 3.87 8.91 -0.11
CA SER A 32 4.75 8.47 0.98
C SER A 32 5.91 7.65 0.44
N ASP A 33 6.68 7.03 1.32
CA ASP A 33 7.74 6.07 1.05
C ASP A 33 7.94 5.16 2.26
N TYR A 34 8.87 4.21 2.16
CA TYR A 34 9.18 3.29 3.24
C TYR A 34 9.58 4.02 4.53
N GLN A 35 10.44 5.02 4.44
CA GLN A 35 10.95 5.73 5.62
C GLN A 35 9.84 6.45 6.37
N LEU A 36 8.98 7.18 5.64
CA LEU A 36 7.88 7.91 6.27
C LEU A 36 6.80 6.98 6.81
N ASN A 37 6.38 6.01 5.99
CA ASN A 37 5.22 5.19 6.33
C ASN A 37 5.52 4.14 7.40
N TRP A 38 6.73 3.55 7.39
CA TRP A 38 7.02 2.37 8.19
C TRP A 38 8.11 2.57 9.26
N VAL A 39 9.16 3.36 8.97
CA VAL A 39 10.19 3.67 9.96
C VAL A 39 9.71 4.79 10.88
N GLY A 40 9.30 5.94 10.33
CA GLY A 40 8.84 7.10 11.10
C GLY A 40 7.63 6.80 11.99
N THR A 41 6.80 5.84 11.63
CA THR A 41 5.66 5.38 12.42
C THR A 41 5.97 4.20 13.34
N ARG A 42 7.22 3.72 13.35
CA ARG A 42 7.73 2.62 14.18
C ARG A 42 7.10 1.25 13.86
N TRP A 43 6.65 1.02 12.62
CA TRP A 43 6.21 -0.29 12.18
C TRP A 43 7.36 -1.27 11.99
N GLN A 44 8.47 -0.79 11.37
CA GLN A 44 9.67 -1.62 11.22
C GLN A 44 10.11 -2.17 12.58
N GLU A 45 10.23 -1.31 13.59
CA GLU A 45 10.60 -1.70 14.96
C GLU A 45 9.63 -2.72 15.56
N ALA A 46 8.31 -2.50 15.40
CA ALA A 46 7.29 -3.39 15.93
C ALA A 46 7.35 -4.80 15.30
N LEU A 47 7.54 -4.87 13.98
CA LEU A 47 7.60 -6.13 13.25
C LEU A 47 8.92 -6.87 13.48
N THR A 48 10.05 -6.18 13.45
CA THR A 48 11.35 -6.81 13.74
C THR A 48 11.46 -7.27 15.20
N GLY A 49 10.89 -6.49 16.12
CA GLY A 49 10.76 -6.88 17.54
C GLY A 49 9.88 -8.12 17.75
N ALA A 50 8.96 -8.40 16.84
CA ALA A 50 8.17 -9.63 16.80
C ALA A 50 8.85 -10.77 16.00
N GLY A 51 10.15 -10.64 15.67
CA GLY A 51 10.93 -11.66 14.97
C GLY A 51 10.65 -11.75 13.47
N ARG A 52 10.00 -10.74 12.85
CA ARG A 52 9.71 -10.73 11.42
C ARG A 52 10.88 -10.22 10.58
N ARG A 53 11.08 -10.82 9.40
CA ARG A 53 11.92 -10.27 8.33
C ARG A 53 11.12 -9.29 7.51
N VAL A 54 11.38 -8.00 7.69
CA VAL A 54 10.70 -6.92 6.96
C VAL A 54 11.33 -6.76 5.58
N LEU A 55 10.49 -6.67 4.57
CA LEU A 55 10.82 -6.37 3.17
C LEU A 55 10.07 -5.09 2.80
N GLY A 56 10.71 -3.94 2.95
CA GLY A 56 10.10 -2.64 2.66
C GLY A 56 10.32 -2.24 1.21
N LEU A 57 9.25 -1.94 0.49
CA LEU A 57 9.29 -1.53 -0.90
C LEU A 57 8.98 -0.03 -1.02
N ASP A 58 9.84 0.73 -1.68
CA ASP A 58 9.45 1.99 -2.27
C ASP A 58 8.78 1.72 -3.62
N CYS A 59 7.50 2.03 -3.73
CA CYS A 59 6.76 1.83 -4.96
C CYS A 59 7.37 2.65 -6.11
N ARG A 60 7.24 2.18 -7.36
CA ARG A 60 7.55 3.01 -8.53
C ARG A 60 6.92 4.38 -8.39
N GLY A 61 7.62 5.44 -8.81
CA GLY A 61 7.19 6.83 -8.64
C GLY A 61 7.40 7.43 -7.26
N HIS A 62 7.90 6.66 -6.27
CA HIS A 62 8.02 7.10 -4.88
C HIS A 62 9.41 6.81 -4.31
N GLY A 63 9.76 7.48 -3.22
CA GLY A 63 10.99 7.26 -2.46
C GLY A 63 12.24 7.26 -3.33
N GLU A 64 13.08 6.26 -3.18
CA GLU A 64 14.32 6.06 -3.94
C GLU A 64 14.13 5.24 -5.22
N SER A 65 12.92 4.74 -5.48
CA SER A 65 12.60 4.03 -6.72
C SER A 65 12.54 4.97 -7.91
N GLU A 66 12.70 4.40 -9.12
CA GLU A 66 12.56 5.11 -10.38
C GLU A 66 11.15 5.71 -10.52
N LYS A 67 11.07 6.84 -11.20
CA LYS A 67 9.88 7.70 -11.28
C LYS A 67 9.42 7.90 -12.72
N PRO A 68 8.82 6.87 -13.37
CA PRO A 68 8.31 6.99 -14.73
C PRO A 68 7.26 8.12 -14.86
N HIS A 69 7.36 8.91 -15.94
CA HIS A 69 6.38 9.95 -16.26
C HIS A 69 5.34 9.45 -17.29
N ASP A 70 4.93 8.19 -17.14
CA ASP A 70 3.93 7.56 -17.97
C ASP A 70 2.85 6.91 -17.10
N PRO A 71 1.57 7.31 -17.19
CA PRO A 71 0.51 6.68 -16.41
C PRO A 71 0.36 5.17 -16.65
N GLU A 72 0.74 4.66 -17.83
CA GLU A 72 0.65 3.23 -18.15
C GLU A 72 1.62 2.38 -17.31
N ALA A 73 2.65 3.00 -16.74
CA ALA A 73 3.58 2.33 -15.82
C ALA A 73 2.99 2.05 -14.43
N TYR A 74 1.77 2.52 -14.12
CA TYR A 74 1.25 2.55 -12.74
C TYR A 74 -0.09 1.83 -12.56
N ASP A 75 -0.48 0.96 -13.47
CA ASP A 75 -1.68 0.15 -13.22
C ASP A 75 -1.48 -0.79 -12.01
N LEU A 76 -2.58 -1.15 -11.36
CA LEU A 76 -2.51 -1.91 -10.11
C LEU A 76 -1.90 -3.30 -10.28
N ALA A 77 -2.10 -3.95 -11.44
CA ALA A 77 -1.52 -5.28 -11.68
C ALA A 77 0.00 -5.19 -11.82
N THR A 78 0.50 -4.19 -12.54
CA THR A 78 1.93 -3.89 -12.65
C THR A 78 2.54 -3.60 -11.27
N MET A 79 1.91 -2.73 -10.47
CA MET A 79 2.39 -2.41 -9.12
C MET A 79 2.29 -3.60 -8.14
N ALA A 80 1.32 -4.49 -8.31
CA ALA A 80 1.24 -5.76 -7.58
C ALA A 80 2.38 -6.71 -8.00
N GLY A 81 2.68 -6.76 -9.30
CA GLY A 81 3.81 -7.49 -9.85
C GLY A 81 5.17 -7.04 -9.30
N ASP A 82 5.31 -5.77 -8.90
CA ASP A 82 6.54 -5.29 -8.23
C ASP A 82 6.82 -6.00 -6.91
N ALA A 83 5.78 -6.26 -6.13
CA ALA A 83 5.92 -7.01 -4.87
C ALA A 83 6.31 -8.47 -5.13
N VAL A 84 5.80 -9.07 -6.21
CA VAL A 84 6.18 -10.43 -6.63
C VAL A 84 7.63 -10.45 -7.13
N SER A 85 8.02 -9.47 -7.95
CA SER A 85 9.40 -9.34 -8.43
C SER A 85 10.41 -9.18 -7.28
N LEU A 86 10.02 -8.49 -6.19
CA LEU A 86 10.84 -8.43 -4.97
C LEU A 86 11.01 -9.80 -4.33
N LEU A 87 9.94 -10.60 -4.24
CA LEU A 87 10.04 -11.97 -3.72
C LEU A 87 10.96 -12.83 -4.59
N ASP A 88 10.82 -12.74 -5.91
CA ASP A 88 11.66 -13.50 -6.85
C ASP A 88 13.13 -13.08 -6.74
N HIS A 89 13.41 -11.77 -6.66
CA HIS A 89 14.75 -11.25 -6.46
C HIS A 89 15.39 -11.78 -5.17
N LEU A 90 14.61 -11.89 -4.09
CA LEU A 90 15.06 -12.42 -2.80
C LEU A 90 14.97 -13.95 -2.68
N ARG A 91 14.51 -14.64 -3.74
CA ARG A 91 14.30 -16.10 -3.80
C ARG A 91 13.35 -16.59 -2.72
N LEU A 92 12.30 -15.82 -2.45
CA LEU A 92 11.24 -16.16 -1.51
C LEU A 92 10.01 -16.64 -2.25
N GLU A 93 9.47 -17.78 -1.86
CA GLU A 93 8.25 -18.33 -2.45
C GLU A 93 7.03 -17.53 -2.04
N GLN A 94 6.92 -17.19 -0.77
CA GLN A 94 5.78 -16.50 -0.18
C GLN A 94 6.22 -15.52 0.92
N ALA A 95 5.39 -14.51 1.16
CA ALA A 95 5.50 -13.62 2.32
C ALA A 95 4.13 -13.26 2.88
N ASP A 96 4.09 -12.73 4.10
CA ASP A 96 2.95 -11.94 4.55
C ASP A 96 2.96 -10.57 3.86
N TYR A 97 1.81 -9.90 3.80
CA TYR A 97 1.69 -8.58 3.18
C TYR A 97 1.03 -7.58 4.14
N LEU A 98 1.56 -6.38 4.23
CA LEU A 98 0.93 -5.24 4.88
C LEU A 98 1.03 -4.02 3.96
N GLY A 99 -0.10 -3.58 3.44
CA GLY A 99 -0.21 -2.35 2.67
C GLY A 99 -1.07 -1.31 3.36
N TYR A 100 -0.77 -0.03 3.12
CA TYR A 100 -1.59 1.07 3.62
C TYR A 100 -2.08 1.96 2.47
N SER A 101 -3.37 2.28 2.44
CA SER A 101 -3.99 3.16 1.44
C SER A 101 -3.71 2.68 0.00
N MET A 102 -2.89 3.37 -0.77
CA MET A 102 -2.40 2.91 -2.07
C MET A 102 -1.81 1.49 -1.98
N GLY A 103 -0.93 1.26 -1.00
CA GLY A 103 -0.34 -0.06 -0.78
C GLY A 103 -1.39 -1.13 -0.46
N ALA A 104 -2.49 -0.78 0.20
CA ALA A 104 -3.58 -1.73 0.43
C ALA A 104 -4.37 -2.04 -0.84
N ARG A 105 -4.52 -1.09 -1.78
CA ARG A 105 -5.12 -1.35 -3.11
C ARG A 105 -4.23 -2.27 -3.94
N ILE A 106 -2.92 -2.02 -3.94
CA ILE A 106 -1.93 -2.89 -4.59
C ILE A 106 -1.98 -4.30 -3.99
N GLY A 107 -2.06 -4.40 -2.65
CA GLY A 107 -2.19 -5.67 -1.95
C GLY A 107 -3.48 -6.41 -2.26
N LEU A 108 -4.60 -5.70 -2.39
CA LEU A 108 -5.86 -6.31 -2.80
C LEU A 108 -5.78 -6.89 -4.23
N GLN A 109 -5.14 -6.16 -5.15
CA GLN A 109 -4.86 -6.67 -6.50
C GLN A 109 -3.99 -7.93 -6.45
N LEU A 110 -2.92 -7.91 -5.64
CA LEU A 110 -2.03 -9.06 -5.48
C LEU A 110 -2.76 -10.28 -4.89
N VAL A 111 -3.59 -10.08 -3.87
CA VAL A 111 -4.43 -11.13 -3.27
C VAL A 111 -5.36 -11.78 -4.28
N VAL A 112 -5.86 -11.00 -5.25
CA VAL A 112 -6.76 -11.50 -6.30
C VAL A 112 -5.99 -12.20 -7.42
N ASP A 113 -4.84 -11.66 -7.84
CA ASP A 113 -4.13 -12.14 -9.04
C ASP A 113 -3.15 -13.27 -8.74
N GLN A 114 -2.46 -13.23 -7.59
CA GLN A 114 -1.40 -14.17 -7.23
C GLN A 114 -1.45 -14.53 -5.73
N PRO A 115 -2.60 -15.06 -5.23
CA PRO A 115 -2.76 -15.41 -3.81
C PRO A 115 -1.72 -16.41 -3.30
N GLU A 116 -1.20 -17.27 -4.18
CA GLU A 116 -0.17 -18.27 -3.89
C GLU A 116 1.17 -17.65 -3.47
N ARG A 117 1.41 -16.37 -3.76
CA ARG A 117 2.62 -15.66 -3.35
C ARG A 117 2.52 -15.07 -1.94
N LEU A 118 1.33 -15.18 -1.33
CA LEU A 118 1.05 -14.64 0.00
C LEU A 118 0.61 -15.73 0.97
N ARG A 119 0.99 -15.58 2.24
CA ARG A 119 0.47 -16.40 3.34
C ARG A 119 -0.75 -15.75 3.97
N ARG A 120 -0.74 -14.44 4.11
CA ARG A 120 -1.86 -13.61 4.60
C ARG A 120 -1.65 -12.16 4.20
N ALA A 121 -2.72 -11.35 4.19
CA ALA A 121 -2.66 -9.95 3.83
C ALA A 121 -3.38 -9.04 4.83
N ILE A 122 -2.73 -7.92 5.19
CA ILE A 122 -3.33 -6.83 5.96
C ILE A 122 -3.48 -5.63 5.03
N LEU A 123 -4.73 -5.21 4.84
CA LEU A 123 -5.13 -4.11 3.97
C LEU A 123 -5.58 -2.93 4.84
N GLY A 124 -4.65 -2.01 5.10
CA GLY A 124 -4.87 -0.86 5.98
C GLY A 124 -5.37 0.38 5.24
N GLY A 125 -6.37 1.07 5.77
CA GLY A 125 -6.83 2.36 5.22
C GLY A 125 -7.44 2.28 3.83
N ILE A 126 -8.09 1.18 3.50
CA ILE A 126 -8.80 0.98 2.23
C ILE A 126 -10.30 0.75 2.49
N GLY A 127 -11.15 1.30 1.64
CA GLY A 127 -12.59 1.08 1.72
C GLY A 127 -13.25 0.97 0.35
N ASP A 128 -12.87 1.83 -0.58
CA ASP A 128 -13.30 1.74 -1.98
C ASP A 128 -12.10 1.33 -2.84
N TRP A 129 -12.18 0.16 -3.44
CA TRP A 129 -11.12 -0.39 -4.29
C TRP A 129 -11.23 0.07 -5.75
N ARG A 130 -12.34 0.73 -6.13
CA ARG A 130 -12.64 1.14 -7.52
C ARG A 130 -11.84 2.34 -7.99
N GLY A 131 -10.96 2.89 -7.16
CA GLY A 131 -10.23 4.09 -7.47
C GLY A 131 -10.91 5.36 -6.93
N THR A 132 -10.35 6.49 -7.25
CA THR A 132 -10.91 7.77 -6.80
C THR A 132 -11.44 8.57 -7.98
N ARG A 133 -12.69 9.01 -7.88
CA ARG A 133 -13.28 9.98 -8.85
C ARG A 133 -12.53 11.31 -8.91
N ARG A 134 -11.62 11.55 -7.94
CA ARG A 134 -10.79 12.75 -7.86
C ARG A 134 -9.41 12.60 -8.47
N ALA A 135 -9.08 11.44 -9.05
CA ALA A 135 -7.75 11.18 -9.61
C ALA A 135 -7.28 12.29 -10.54
N GLU A 136 -8.15 12.71 -11.47
CA GLU A 136 -7.86 13.77 -12.41
C GLU A 136 -7.61 15.12 -11.71
N LEU A 137 -8.43 15.48 -10.71
CA LEU A 137 -8.23 16.70 -9.94
C LEU A 137 -6.93 16.70 -9.14
N ILE A 138 -6.61 15.54 -8.54
CA ILE A 138 -5.35 15.36 -7.80
C ILE A 138 -4.17 15.51 -8.77
N ALA A 139 -4.20 14.82 -9.92
CA ALA A 139 -3.15 14.88 -10.93
C ALA A 139 -2.94 16.30 -11.46
N ARG A 140 -4.01 17.01 -11.81
CA ARG A 140 -3.94 18.42 -12.24
C ARG A 140 -3.31 19.31 -11.17
N ARG A 141 -3.72 19.14 -9.90
CA ARG A 141 -3.18 19.95 -8.80
C ARG A 141 -1.71 19.65 -8.55
N LEU A 142 -1.28 18.37 -8.62
CA LEU A 142 0.14 17.98 -8.55
C LEU A 142 0.97 18.61 -9.68
N ARG A 143 0.40 18.77 -10.88
CA ARG A 143 1.01 19.45 -12.02
C ARG A 143 1.00 20.97 -11.93
N GLY A 144 0.55 21.53 -10.79
CA GLY A 144 0.58 22.97 -10.53
C GLY A 144 -0.67 23.75 -10.99
N ASP A 145 -1.77 23.06 -11.34
CA ASP A 145 -3.02 23.75 -11.69
C ASP A 145 -3.67 24.37 -10.46
N GLU A 146 -3.45 25.68 -10.27
CA GLU A 146 -4.04 26.46 -9.17
C GLU A 146 -5.55 26.69 -9.33
N GLY A 147 -6.13 26.39 -10.49
CA GLY A 147 -7.57 26.46 -10.73
C GLY A 147 -8.35 25.34 -10.04
N VAL A 148 -7.69 24.25 -9.65
CA VAL A 148 -8.32 23.15 -8.91
C VAL A 148 -8.62 23.59 -7.47
N LYS A 149 -9.89 23.57 -7.08
CA LYS A 149 -10.38 23.97 -5.74
C LYS A 149 -10.93 22.80 -4.92
N ASP A 150 -10.48 21.57 -5.22
CA ASP A 150 -10.87 20.37 -4.46
C ASP A 150 -9.99 20.21 -3.21
N PRO A 151 -10.58 20.13 -2.00
CA PRO A 151 -9.81 20.02 -0.75
C PRO A 151 -8.92 18.78 -0.66
N ALA A 152 -9.34 17.65 -1.26
CA ALA A 152 -8.53 16.44 -1.25
C ALA A 152 -7.33 16.58 -2.19
N ALA A 153 -7.52 17.18 -3.37
CA ALA A 153 -6.43 17.47 -4.30
C ALA A 153 -5.39 18.41 -3.67
N GLU A 154 -5.85 19.46 -2.97
CA GLU A 154 -4.97 20.36 -2.25
C GLU A 154 -4.21 19.65 -1.12
N MET A 155 -4.89 18.82 -0.34
CA MET A 155 -4.25 18.03 0.74
C MET A 155 -3.12 17.14 0.19
N PHE A 156 -3.37 16.40 -0.90
CA PHE A 156 -2.34 15.56 -1.51
C PHE A 156 -1.18 16.37 -2.09
N TYR A 157 -1.48 17.52 -2.73
CA TYR A 157 -0.44 18.41 -3.22
C TYR A 157 0.46 18.94 -2.10
N GLN A 158 -0.11 19.45 -1.01
CA GLN A 158 0.64 19.95 0.13
C GLN A 158 1.50 18.86 0.77
N PHE A 159 0.94 17.67 0.92
CA PHE A 159 1.66 16.52 1.47
C PHE A 159 2.82 16.08 0.57
N ALA A 160 2.61 16.04 -0.75
CA ALA A 160 3.64 15.67 -1.72
C ALA A 160 4.74 16.73 -1.85
N ALA A 161 4.36 18.01 -1.98
CA ALA A 161 5.27 19.12 -2.20
C ALA A 161 6.16 19.44 -0.97
N ALA A 162 5.71 19.08 0.23
CA ALA A 162 6.51 19.22 1.45
C ALA A 162 7.74 18.29 1.48
N ARG A 163 7.89 17.38 0.52
CA ARG A 163 8.95 16.36 0.50
C ARG A 163 9.76 16.45 -0.79
N PRO A 164 11.03 16.90 -0.72
CA PRO A 164 11.88 17.05 -1.91
C PRO A 164 12.18 15.75 -2.66
N VAL A 165 12.04 14.59 -2.03
CA VAL A 165 12.20 13.26 -2.67
C VAL A 165 11.09 12.96 -3.67
N ASN A 166 9.94 13.61 -3.54
CA ASN A 166 8.79 13.39 -4.40
C ASN A 166 8.94 14.11 -5.75
N ASP A 167 8.63 13.38 -6.81
CA ASP A 167 8.45 13.88 -8.16
C ASP A 167 6.95 14.05 -8.42
N LEU A 168 6.48 15.29 -8.50
CA LEU A 168 5.05 15.59 -8.61
C LEU A 168 4.44 15.12 -9.93
N GLU A 169 5.22 15.08 -11.03
CA GLU A 169 4.75 14.53 -12.31
C GLU A 169 4.60 13.01 -12.23
N ALA A 170 5.57 12.30 -11.67
CA ALA A 170 5.47 10.86 -11.45
C ALA A 170 4.27 10.51 -10.55
N LEU A 171 4.03 11.29 -9.50
CA LEU A 171 2.85 11.11 -8.64
C LEU A 171 1.54 11.38 -9.40
N ALA A 172 1.50 12.40 -10.27
CA ALA A 172 0.34 12.65 -11.13
C ALA A 172 0.09 11.48 -12.09
N CYS A 173 1.13 10.94 -12.71
CA CYS A 173 1.03 9.73 -13.52
C CYS A 173 0.55 8.53 -12.70
N CYS A 174 1.08 8.35 -11.49
CA CYS A 174 0.72 7.25 -10.60
C CYS A 174 -0.77 7.26 -10.23
N ILE A 175 -1.32 8.40 -9.81
CA ILE A 175 -2.74 8.46 -9.43
C ILE A 175 -3.68 8.22 -10.62
N LEU A 176 -3.28 8.60 -11.82
CA LEU A 176 -4.04 8.35 -13.05
C LEU A 176 -3.95 6.88 -13.49
N GLY A 177 -2.77 6.28 -13.48
CA GLY A 177 -2.55 4.90 -13.89
C GLY A 177 -3.31 3.90 -13.02
N GLN A 178 -3.41 4.16 -11.73
CA GLN A 178 -4.14 3.30 -10.79
C GLN A 178 -5.67 3.26 -10.99
N GLN A 179 -6.23 4.04 -11.91
CA GLN A 179 -7.66 3.99 -12.22
C GLN A 179 -8.02 2.88 -13.22
N ARG A 180 -7.04 2.13 -13.73
CA ARG A 180 -7.21 1.11 -14.78
C ARG A 180 -6.43 -0.16 -14.46
N PRO A 181 -6.97 -1.36 -14.77
CA PRO A 181 -8.40 -1.67 -14.87
C PRO A 181 -9.06 -1.67 -13.49
N GLU A 182 -10.38 -1.60 -13.44
CA GLU A 182 -11.12 -1.84 -12.20
C GLU A 182 -10.95 -3.30 -11.77
N LEU A 183 -10.72 -3.53 -10.47
CA LEU A 183 -10.71 -4.86 -9.90
C LEU A 183 -12.08 -5.52 -10.12
N ASP A 184 -12.10 -6.74 -10.64
CA ASP A 184 -13.33 -7.52 -10.78
C ASP A 184 -13.88 -7.89 -9.39
N GLU A 185 -15.02 -7.30 -9.04
CA GLU A 185 -15.70 -7.58 -7.76
C GLU A 185 -16.06 -9.07 -7.58
N ALA A 186 -16.36 -9.78 -8.66
CA ALA A 186 -16.70 -11.21 -8.58
C ALA A 186 -15.52 -12.03 -8.03
N ARG A 187 -14.28 -11.60 -8.27
CA ARG A 187 -13.08 -12.27 -7.80
C ARG A 187 -12.85 -12.11 -6.29
N LEU A 188 -13.43 -11.07 -5.65
CA LEU A 188 -13.32 -10.91 -4.19
C LEU A 188 -13.95 -12.10 -3.43
N GLY A 189 -15.05 -12.63 -3.95
CA GLY A 189 -15.74 -13.80 -3.38
C GLY A 189 -14.99 -15.13 -3.50
N SER A 190 -13.95 -15.20 -4.32
CA SER A 190 -13.12 -16.40 -4.51
C SER A 190 -11.84 -16.40 -3.66
N ILE A 191 -11.55 -15.32 -2.96
CA ILE A 191 -10.35 -15.21 -2.12
C ILE A 191 -10.46 -16.21 -0.95
N GLN A 192 -9.43 -17.05 -0.79
CA GLN A 192 -9.31 -18.00 0.32
C GLN A 192 -8.14 -17.70 1.25
N LEU A 193 -7.28 -16.76 0.85
CA LEU A 193 -6.18 -16.26 1.66
C LEU A 193 -6.73 -15.56 2.92
N PRO A 194 -6.15 -15.76 4.11
CA PRO A 194 -6.49 -14.96 5.29
C PRO A 194 -6.25 -13.47 5.03
N VAL A 195 -7.29 -12.65 5.14
CA VAL A 195 -7.23 -11.20 4.92
C VAL A 195 -7.75 -10.46 6.14
N ALA A 196 -7.05 -9.40 6.55
CA ALA A 196 -7.55 -8.44 7.52
C ALA A 196 -7.68 -7.06 6.86
N VAL A 197 -8.87 -6.46 6.93
CA VAL A 197 -9.12 -5.08 6.52
C VAL A 197 -9.17 -4.21 7.77
N MET A 198 -8.25 -3.24 7.87
CA MET A 198 -8.10 -2.42 9.08
C MET A 198 -8.19 -0.93 8.73
N ALA A 199 -9.10 -0.20 9.37
CA ALA A 199 -9.30 1.21 9.06
C ALA A 199 -9.69 2.03 10.29
N GLY A 200 -9.33 3.31 10.30
CA GLY A 200 -9.80 4.25 11.30
C GLY A 200 -11.30 4.47 11.19
N ASP A 201 -12.00 4.54 12.31
CA ASP A 201 -13.46 4.81 12.35
C ASP A 201 -13.82 6.23 11.89
N LYS A 202 -12.82 7.15 11.88
CA LYS A 202 -12.91 8.52 11.39
C LYS A 202 -12.20 8.73 10.04
N ASP A 203 -11.87 7.64 9.34
CA ASP A 203 -11.19 7.69 8.05
C ASP A 203 -12.21 7.93 6.90
N PRO A 204 -12.24 9.13 6.29
CA PRO A 204 -13.19 9.42 5.23
C PRO A 204 -12.86 8.69 3.91
N ILE A 205 -11.60 8.24 3.73
CA ILE A 205 -11.14 7.52 2.54
C ILE A 205 -11.51 6.04 2.63
N ALA A 206 -11.45 5.48 3.84
CA ALA A 206 -11.69 4.07 4.09
C ALA A 206 -13.10 3.75 4.63
N ARG A 207 -14.10 4.62 4.40
CA ARG A 207 -15.48 4.41 4.90
C ARG A 207 -16.09 3.07 4.48
N GLY A 208 -15.73 2.55 3.31
CA GLY A 208 -16.19 1.27 2.80
C GLY A 208 -15.45 0.05 3.36
N ALA A 209 -14.51 0.20 4.30
CA ALA A 209 -13.71 -0.91 4.82
C ALA A 209 -14.55 -2.08 5.38
N PRO A 210 -15.63 -1.85 6.15
CA PRO A 210 -16.50 -2.94 6.61
C PRO A 210 -17.18 -3.68 5.44
N ASP A 211 -17.54 -2.94 4.37
CA ASP A 211 -18.18 -3.53 3.19
C ASP A 211 -17.20 -4.36 2.38
N LEU A 212 -15.98 -3.87 2.22
CA LEU A 212 -14.91 -4.63 1.57
C LEU A 212 -14.64 -5.94 2.33
N ALA A 213 -14.50 -5.88 3.64
CA ALA A 213 -14.27 -7.08 4.44
C ALA A 213 -15.41 -8.11 4.29
N ARG A 214 -16.67 -7.67 4.24
CA ARG A 214 -17.81 -8.59 4.03
C ARG A 214 -17.82 -9.28 2.65
N ARG A 215 -17.17 -8.69 1.65
CA ARG A 215 -17.08 -9.27 0.29
C ARG A 215 -15.99 -10.31 0.15
N ILE A 216 -15.04 -10.35 1.08
CA ILE A 216 -13.94 -11.32 1.09
C ILE A 216 -14.27 -12.41 2.11
N PRO A 217 -14.45 -13.67 1.68
CA PRO A 217 -14.77 -14.76 2.59
C PRO A 217 -13.75 -14.91 3.72
N GLY A 218 -14.22 -14.97 4.95
CA GLY A 218 -13.38 -15.14 6.12
C GLY A 218 -12.53 -13.91 6.49
N ALA A 219 -12.64 -12.79 5.78
CA ALA A 219 -11.86 -11.61 6.11
C ALA A 219 -12.28 -11.01 7.45
N ARG A 220 -11.27 -10.60 8.23
CA ARG A 220 -11.46 -9.86 9.49
C ARG A 220 -11.53 -8.37 9.21
N TYR A 221 -12.54 -7.69 9.74
CA TYR A 221 -12.54 -6.22 9.85
C TYR A 221 -12.09 -5.78 11.23
N VAL A 222 -11.14 -4.81 11.27
CA VAL A 222 -10.70 -4.19 12.52
C VAL A 222 -10.84 -2.67 12.42
N SER A 223 -11.66 -2.12 13.32
CA SER A 223 -11.82 -0.67 13.48
C SER A 223 -10.71 -0.11 14.37
N ILE A 224 -10.01 0.91 13.91
CA ILE A 224 -8.99 1.63 14.67
C ILE A 224 -9.65 2.88 15.28
N GLU A 225 -10.15 2.73 16.49
CA GLU A 225 -10.97 3.71 17.17
C GLU A 225 -10.30 5.10 17.30
N GLY A 226 -11.07 6.16 17.03
CA GLY A 226 -10.65 7.55 17.11
C GLY A 226 -9.66 7.99 16.04
N ARG A 227 -9.38 7.17 15.01
CA ARG A 227 -8.34 7.44 14.01
C ARG A 227 -8.91 7.79 12.63
N ASN A 228 -8.27 8.75 11.99
CA ASN A 228 -8.48 9.09 10.59
C ASN A 228 -7.38 8.48 9.70
N HIS A 229 -7.42 8.77 8.41
CA HIS A 229 -6.48 8.21 7.43
C HIS A 229 -5.00 8.45 7.76
N MET A 230 -4.66 9.64 8.24
CA MET A 230 -3.26 10.02 8.48
C MET A 230 -2.73 9.51 9.83
N ASN A 231 -3.58 9.50 10.87
CA ASN A 231 -3.15 9.14 12.21
C ASN A 231 -3.44 7.70 12.63
N ALA A 232 -4.03 6.90 11.74
CA ALA A 232 -4.19 5.46 11.98
C ALA A 232 -2.86 4.70 11.84
N VAL A 233 -2.01 5.07 10.88
CA VAL A 233 -0.73 4.37 10.64
C VAL A 233 0.15 4.27 11.89
N PRO A 234 0.43 5.34 12.65
CA PRO A 234 1.25 5.26 13.86
C PRO A 234 0.53 4.64 15.08
N ALA A 235 -0.77 4.36 14.98
CA ALA A 235 -1.57 3.95 16.13
C ALA A 235 -1.11 2.61 16.73
N ARG A 236 -0.96 2.57 18.05
CA ARG A 236 -0.57 1.35 18.78
C ARG A 236 -1.58 0.22 18.58
N HIS A 237 -2.87 0.56 18.58
CA HIS A 237 -3.95 -0.42 18.39
C HIS A 237 -3.87 -1.07 16.99
N PHE A 238 -3.55 -0.31 15.94
CA PHE A 238 -3.35 -0.87 14.61
C PHE A 238 -2.19 -1.89 14.61
N LYS A 239 -1.04 -1.53 15.20
CA LYS A 239 0.11 -2.43 15.30
C LYS A 239 -0.23 -3.70 16.09
N ALA A 240 -0.90 -3.56 17.23
CA ALA A 240 -1.27 -4.71 18.06
C ALA A 240 -2.21 -5.68 17.31
N ALA A 241 -3.27 -5.17 16.67
CA ALA A 241 -4.19 -5.97 15.89
C ALA A 241 -3.52 -6.67 14.69
N ALA A 242 -2.59 -5.96 14.03
CA ALA A 242 -1.84 -6.54 12.92
C ALA A 242 -0.90 -7.66 13.40
N LEU A 243 -0.17 -7.46 14.50
CA LEU A 243 0.71 -8.48 15.07
C LEU A 243 -0.07 -9.71 15.56
N GLU A 244 -1.25 -9.50 16.16
CA GLU A 244 -2.16 -10.59 16.53
C GLU A 244 -2.56 -11.40 15.30
N PHE A 245 -3.06 -10.75 14.24
CA PHE A 245 -3.44 -11.42 13.01
C PHE A 245 -2.27 -12.17 12.34
N LEU A 246 -1.07 -11.60 12.38
CA LEU A 246 0.13 -12.23 11.83
C LEU A 246 0.63 -13.43 12.66
N ALA A 247 0.23 -13.56 13.93
CA ALA A 247 0.62 -14.65 14.82
C ALA A 247 -0.34 -15.86 14.75
N GLU A 248 -1.49 -15.74 14.09
CA GLU A 248 -2.43 -16.84 13.92
C GLU A 248 -1.82 -17.96 13.06
N ALA A 249 -2.13 -19.22 13.40
CA ALA A 249 -1.60 -20.41 12.72
C ALA A 249 -2.24 -20.63 11.35
#